data_30630cd8d3069a3735ea8c477e128e75
#
_entry.id   30630cd8d3069a3735ea8c477e128e75
#
_cell.length_a   1.000
_cell.length_b   1.000
_cell.length_c   1.000
_cell.angle_alpha   90.00
_cell.angle_beta   90.00
_cell.angle_gamma   90.00
#
_symmetry.space_group_name_H-M   'P 1'
#
loop_
_entity.id
_entity.type
_entity.pdbx_description
1 polymer ?
#
loop_
_entity_poly.entity_id
_entity_poly.type
_entity_poly.pdbx_seq_one_letter_code
_entity_poly.pdbx_strand_id
1 'polypeptide(L)'
;MRRLARPLGPTFALGAGRRAPATHLLNYPRMGQIALEGLEFFAFHGYYDEEQKIGNKYGVDIYLKTDLHAAGTSDKLAETVDYEQLYRLVLAEMQQPARLLEHLAHRILDRVLAELPLVRHARVSVSKFNPPLGGICHRARVTLSRRRK
;
A
#
# COMPACT_ATOMS: atom_id res chain seq x y z
N MET A 1 88.37 15.99 -14.88
CA MET A 1 87.25 15.18 -14.48
C MET A 1 86.07 16.07 -14.25
N ARG A 2 85.15 16.14 -15.20
CA ARG A 2 83.96 17.00 -15.11
C ARG A 2 82.78 16.17 -14.56
N ARG A 3 82.20 16.56 -13.43
CA ARG A 3 80.91 15.99 -12.92
C ARG A 3 79.76 16.66 -13.62
N LEU A 4 78.96 15.87 -14.33
CA LEU A 4 77.73 16.29 -14.95
C LEU A 4 76.70 16.38 -13.86
N ALA A 5 76.03 17.54 -13.73
CA ALA A 5 74.83 17.78 -12.90
C ALA A 5 73.64 17.16 -13.57
N ARG A 6 72.82 16.39 -12.83
CA ARG A 6 71.55 15.86 -13.26
C ARG A 6 70.48 16.96 -13.18
N PRO A 7 69.57 17.07 -14.18
CA PRO A 7 68.46 18.01 -14.08
C PRO A 7 67.40 17.48 -13.11
N LEU A 8 66.83 18.35 -12.31
CA LEU A 8 65.69 18.17 -11.45
C LEU A 8 64.46 17.91 -12.30
N GLY A 9 63.75 16.78 -12.05
CA GLY A 9 62.49 16.44 -12.70
C GLY A 9 61.35 17.38 -12.29
N PRO A 10 60.29 17.42 -13.07
CA PRO A 10 59.19 18.36 -12.86
C PRO A 10 58.41 18.08 -11.58
N THR A 11 58.19 19.14 -10.81
CA THR A 11 57.35 19.18 -9.61
C THR A 11 55.93 18.96 -10.02
N PHE A 12 55.33 17.84 -9.63
CA PHE A 12 53.87 17.58 -9.81
C PHE A 12 53.13 18.50 -8.83
N ALA A 13 52.46 19.50 -9.39
CA ALA A 13 51.46 20.28 -8.67
C ALA A 13 50.32 19.35 -8.26
N LEU A 14 50.05 19.26 -6.96
CA LEU A 14 48.85 18.64 -6.41
C LEU A 14 47.62 19.34 -7.00
N GLY A 15 47.04 18.74 -8.01
CA GLY A 15 45.80 19.20 -8.64
C GLY A 15 44.67 19.22 -7.62
N ALA A 16 43.98 20.36 -7.64
CA ALA A 16 42.79 20.68 -6.90
C ALA A 16 41.83 19.50 -6.77
N GLY A 17 41.34 19.29 -5.54
CA GLY A 17 40.39 18.25 -5.18
C GLY A 17 39.23 18.22 -6.15
N ARG A 18 39.06 17.10 -6.84
CA ARG A 18 37.84 16.79 -7.57
C ARG A 18 36.73 16.73 -6.51
N ARG A 19 35.86 17.73 -6.50
CA ARG A 19 34.57 17.63 -5.85
C ARG A 19 33.94 16.36 -6.40
N ALA A 20 33.63 15.40 -5.53
CA ALA A 20 32.81 14.28 -5.86
C ALA A 20 31.54 14.82 -6.56
N PRO A 21 31.09 14.21 -7.67
CA PRO A 21 29.86 14.63 -8.29
C PRO A 21 28.78 14.61 -7.23
N ALA A 22 28.05 15.71 -7.08
CA ALA A 22 26.87 15.77 -6.23
C ALA A 22 26.04 14.55 -6.57
N THR A 23 25.89 13.66 -5.59
CA THR A 23 25.03 12.49 -5.71
C THR A 23 23.70 13.04 -6.17
N HIS A 24 23.33 12.81 -7.41
CA HIS A 24 21.97 13.02 -7.89
C HIS A 24 21.12 12.24 -6.89
N LEU A 25 20.49 12.96 -5.96
CA LEU A 25 19.42 12.43 -5.15
C LEU A 25 18.36 12.05 -6.16
N LEU A 26 18.39 10.80 -6.61
CA LEU A 26 17.36 10.21 -7.43
C LEU A 26 16.07 10.47 -6.64
N ASN A 27 15.27 11.37 -7.18
CA ASN A 27 13.99 11.75 -6.59
C ASN A 27 13.04 10.58 -6.79
N TYR A 28 13.28 9.49 -6.05
CA TYR A 28 12.37 8.36 -6.06
C TYR A 28 11.01 8.84 -5.59
N PRO A 29 9.94 8.50 -6.31
CA PRO A 29 8.61 8.85 -5.87
C PRO A 29 8.41 8.28 -4.45
N ARG A 30 8.25 9.16 -3.48
CA ARG A 30 8.05 8.76 -2.07
C ARG A 30 6.76 7.98 -1.88
N MET A 31 5.74 8.35 -2.68
CA MET A 31 4.43 7.71 -2.62
C MET A 31 4.45 6.37 -3.36
N GLY A 32 4.20 5.32 -2.62
CA GLY A 32 4.01 3.96 -3.13
C GLY A 32 2.62 3.43 -2.81
N GLN A 33 2.39 2.17 -3.20
CA GLN A 33 1.14 1.47 -2.95
C GLN A 33 1.40 0.14 -2.28
N ILE A 34 0.63 -0.15 -1.23
CA ILE A 34 0.52 -1.47 -0.61
C ILE A 34 -0.89 -1.97 -0.90
N ALA A 35 -1.04 -3.23 -1.26
CA ALA A 35 -2.33 -3.82 -1.54
C ALA A 35 -2.46 -5.22 -0.95
N LEU A 36 -3.68 -5.57 -0.57
CA LEU A 36 -4.12 -6.94 -0.41
C LEU A 36 -5.18 -7.22 -1.47
N GLU A 37 -4.91 -8.18 -2.33
CA GLU A 37 -5.74 -8.51 -3.49
C GLU A 37 -6.25 -9.93 -3.38
N GLY A 38 -7.50 -10.15 -3.81
CA GLY A 38 -8.09 -11.47 -3.82
C GLY A 38 -8.39 -12.06 -2.43
N LEU A 39 -8.60 -11.22 -1.41
CA LEU A 39 -9.07 -11.72 -0.12
C LEU A 39 -10.44 -12.34 -0.28
N GLU A 40 -10.64 -13.54 0.26
CA GLU A 40 -11.94 -14.23 0.21
C GLU A 40 -12.44 -14.49 1.63
N PHE A 41 -13.75 -14.23 1.83
CA PHE A 41 -14.43 -14.41 3.09
C PHE A 41 -15.77 -15.10 2.85
N PHE A 42 -16.17 -15.96 3.78
CA PHE A 42 -17.58 -16.34 3.92
C PHE A 42 -18.18 -15.45 5.00
N ALA A 43 -19.21 -14.68 4.67
CA ALA A 43 -19.79 -13.68 5.54
C ALA A 43 -21.30 -13.56 5.37
N PHE A 44 -21.95 -12.87 6.32
CA PHE A 44 -23.41 -12.81 6.46
C PHE A 44 -23.93 -11.40 6.16
N HIS A 45 -23.56 -10.88 4.97
CA HIS A 45 -24.06 -9.61 4.46
C HIS A 45 -25.22 -9.84 3.48
N GLY A 46 -26.13 -8.89 3.39
CA GLY A 46 -27.21 -8.90 2.43
C GLY A 46 -28.38 -8.03 2.86
N TYR A 47 -29.14 -7.55 1.88
CA TYR A 47 -30.29 -6.70 2.15
C TYR A 47 -31.44 -7.48 2.81
N TYR A 48 -31.67 -8.72 2.38
CA TYR A 48 -32.71 -9.60 2.91
C TYR A 48 -32.20 -10.39 4.11
N ASP A 49 -33.08 -10.63 5.08
CA ASP A 49 -32.73 -11.33 6.32
C ASP A 49 -32.28 -12.79 6.05
N GLU A 50 -32.82 -13.41 5.00
CA GLU A 50 -32.42 -14.76 4.57
C GLU A 50 -30.96 -14.80 4.13
N GLU A 51 -30.49 -13.79 3.43
CA GLU A 51 -29.09 -13.69 3.00
C GLU A 51 -28.14 -13.58 4.21
N GLN A 52 -28.55 -12.86 5.25
CA GLN A 52 -27.80 -12.75 6.48
C GLN A 52 -27.79 -14.01 7.34
N LYS A 53 -28.74 -14.92 7.14
CA LYS A 53 -28.77 -16.25 7.80
C LYS A 53 -27.95 -17.28 7.04
N ILE A 54 -28.04 -17.30 5.72
CA ILE A 54 -27.39 -18.30 4.88
C ILE A 54 -25.92 -17.96 4.67
N GLY A 55 -25.60 -16.68 4.54
CA GLY A 55 -24.27 -16.19 4.19
C GLY A 55 -23.94 -16.34 2.71
N ASN A 56 -22.82 -15.82 2.30
CA ASN A 56 -22.30 -15.93 0.95
C ASN A 56 -20.78 -15.76 0.95
N LYS A 57 -20.15 -16.07 -0.18
CA LYS A 57 -18.75 -15.78 -0.46
C LYS A 57 -18.59 -14.32 -0.90
N TYR A 58 -17.63 -13.63 -0.30
CA TYR A 58 -17.26 -12.25 -0.64
C TYR A 58 -15.78 -12.16 -0.97
N GLY A 59 -15.45 -11.26 -1.88
CA GLY A 59 -14.06 -10.89 -2.18
C GLY A 59 -13.77 -9.46 -1.77
N VAL A 60 -12.56 -9.20 -1.27
CA VAL A 60 -12.11 -7.85 -0.95
C VAL A 60 -10.75 -7.61 -1.58
N ASP A 61 -10.64 -6.51 -2.31
CA ASP A 61 -9.36 -5.95 -2.76
C ASP A 61 -9.19 -4.58 -2.09
N ILE A 62 -8.03 -4.33 -1.47
CA ILE A 62 -7.76 -3.05 -0.82
C ILE A 62 -6.38 -2.52 -1.21
N TYR A 63 -6.33 -1.24 -1.54
CA TYR A 63 -5.16 -0.51 -2.02
C TYR A 63 -4.92 0.71 -1.17
N LEU A 64 -3.71 0.85 -0.65
CA LEU A 64 -3.30 1.94 0.23
C LEU A 64 -2.16 2.71 -0.41
N LYS A 65 -2.27 4.04 -0.49
CA LYS A 65 -1.14 4.91 -0.85
C LYS A 65 -0.50 5.45 0.42
N THR A 66 0.80 5.29 0.52
CA THR A 66 1.62 5.72 1.65
C THR A 66 3.03 6.10 1.17
N ASP A 67 3.78 6.82 2.00
CA ASP A 67 5.20 7.04 1.76
C ASP A 67 5.97 5.76 2.11
N LEU A 68 6.68 5.19 1.14
CA LEU A 68 7.47 3.97 1.30
C LEU A 68 8.99 4.23 1.32
N HIS A 69 9.41 5.49 1.27
CA HIS A 69 10.83 5.83 1.18
C HIS A 69 11.61 5.40 2.42
N ALA A 70 11.10 5.72 3.61
CA ALA A 70 11.77 5.38 4.86
C ALA A 70 11.92 3.86 5.02
N ALA A 71 10.85 3.10 4.86
CA ALA A 71 10.90 1.64 4.95
C ALA A 71 11.80 1.01 3.88
N GLY A 72 11.77 1.56 2.65
CA GLY A 72 12.60 1.09 1.54
C GLY A 72 14.11 1.29 1.77
N THR A 73 14.50 2.23 2.64
CA THR A 73 15.90 2.51 2.97
C THR A 73 16.37 1.87 4.26
N SER A 74 15.47 1.73 5.25
CA SER A 74 15.80 1.26 6.61
C SER A 74 15.53 -0.23 6.84
N ASP A 75 14.66 -0.85 6.01
CA ASP A 75 14.16 -2.22 6.18
C ASP A 75 13.44 -2.44 7.54
N LYS A 76 12.72 -1.40 8.01
CA LYS A 76 11.99 -1.45 9.28
C LYS A 76 10.48 -1.44 9.07
N LEU A 77 9.79 -2.45 9.59
CA LEU A 77 8.34 -2.57 9.53
C LEU A 77 7.62 -1.37 10.18
N ALA A 78 8.19 -0.79 11.22
CA ALA A 78 7.61 0.38 11.91
C ALA A 78 7.50 1.64 11.02
N GLU A 79 8.21 1.68 9.90
CA GLU A 79 8.23 2.81 8.95
C GLU A 79 7.31 2.60 7.73
N THR A 80 6.50 1.55 7.76
CA THR A 80 5.53 1.23 6.70
C THR A 80 4.18 0.80 7.28
N VAL A 81 3.26 0.44 6.39
CA VAL A 81 1.98 -0.17 6.77
C VAL A 81 2.17 -1.68 6.88
N ASP A 82 1.91 -2.22 8.07
CA ASP A 82 1.83 -3.65 8.29
C ASP A 82 0.55 -4.21 7.64
N TYR A 83 0.71 -4.99 6.57
CA TYR A 83 -0.41 -5.58 5.85
C TYR A 83 -1.09 -6.73 6.64
N GLU A 84 -0.45 -7.31 7.65
CA GLU A 84 -1.12 -8.24 8.57
C GLU A 84 -2.11 -7.50 9.46
N GLN A 85 -1.74 -6.30 9.95
CA GLN A 85 -2.67 -5.43 10.65
C GLN A 85 -3.83 -5.02 9.73
N LEU A 86 -3.54 -4.64 8.49
CA LEU A 86 -4.56 -4.32 7.49
C LEU A 86 -5.54 -5.48 7.31
N TYR A 87 -5.04 -6.72 7.17
CA TYR A 87 -5.88 -7.90 7.05
C TYR A 87 -6.81 -8.07 8.27
N ARG A 88 -6.28 -7.92 9.49
CA ARG A 88 -7.08 -8.03 10.73
C ARG A 88 -8.20 -7.00 10.80
N LEU A 89 -7.94 -5.76 10.33
CA LEU A 89 -8.96 -4.72 10.26
C LEU A 89 -10.08 -5.08 9.28
N VAL A 90 -9.72 -5.53 8.09
CA VAL A 90 -10.69 -5.98 7.07
C VAL A 90 -11.50 -7.17 7.59
N LEU A 91 -10.85 -8.18 8.15
CA LEU A 91 -11.51 -9.36 8.72
C LEU A 91 -12.55 -8.97 9.80
N ALA A 92 -12.18 -8.07 10.70
CA ALA A 92 -13.08 -7.63 11.77
C ALA A 92 -14.36 -6.96 11.22
N GLU A 93 -14.24 -6.17 10.15
CA GLU A 93 -15.41 -5.55 9.50
C GLU A 93 -16.24 -6.57 8.71
N MET A 94 -15.60 -7.54 8.06
CA MET A 94 -16.27 -8.62 7.35
C MET A 94 -17.09 -9.52 8.26
N GLN A 95 -16.70 -9.67 9.53
CA GLN A 95 -17.42 -10.47 10.53
C GLN A 95 -18.71 -9.78 11.03
N GLN A 96 -18.88 -8.49 10.81
CA GLN A 96 -20.08 -7.75 11.23
C GLN A 96 -21.07 -7.64 10.06
N PRO A 97 -22.29 -8.19 10.17
CA PRO A 97 -23.29 -8.12 9.10
C PRO A 97 -23.54 -6.68 8.62
N ALA A 98 -23.78 -6.56 7.34
CA ALA A 98 -24.20 -5.29 6.70
C ALA A 98 -25.27 -5.59 5.64
N ARG A 99 -26.26 -4.71 5.51
CA ARG A 99 -27.28 -4.83 4.48
C ARG A 99 -26.80 -4.43 3.10
N LEU A 100 -25.91 -3.43 3.05
CA LEU A 100 -25.39 -2.86 1.81
C LEU A 100 -23.88 -3.02 1.74
N LEU A 101 -23.35 -3.38 0.57
CA LEU A 101 -21.90 -3.46 0.33
C LEU A 101 -21.24 -2.08 0.45
N GLU A 102 -21.96 -1.02 0.11
CA GLU A 102 -21.53 0.36 0.26
C GLU A 102 -21.24 0.70 1.72
N HIS A 103 -22.12 0.29 2.63
CA HIS A 103 -21.94 0.51 4.06
C HIS A 103 -20.74 -0.27 4.61
N LEU A 104 -20.58 -1.52 4.20
CA LEU A 104 -19.42 -2.35 4.55
C LEU A 104 -18.12 -1.73 4.05
N ALA A 105 -18.06 -1.33 2.78
CA ALA A 105 -16.90 -0.67 2.20
C ALA A 105 -16.56 0.64 2.91
N HIS A 106 -17.57 1.40 3.31
CA HIS A 106 -17.40 2.64 4.08
C HIS A 106 -16.79 2.37 5.46
N ARG A 107 -17.29 1.38 6.20
CA ARG A 107 -16.73 0.97 7.52
C ARG A 107 -15.28 0.54 7.40
N ILE A 108 -14.94 -0.27 6.38
CA ILE A 108 -13.55 -0.68 6.14
C ILE A 108 -12.65 0.54 5.93
N LEU A 109 -13.05 1.50 5.09
CA LEU A 109 -12.26 2.71 4.85
C LEU A 109 -12.10 3.56 6.09
N ASP A 110 -13.17 3.74 6.89
CA ASP A 110 -13.12 4.50 8.14
C ASP A 110 -12.11 3.89 9.10
N ARG A 111 -12.19 2.59 9.30
CA ARG A 111 -11.32 1.87 10.22
C ARG A 111 -9.87 1.89 9.78
N VAL A 112 -9.61 1.64 8.51
CA VAL A 112 -8.26 1.68 7.93
C VAL A 112 -7.62 3.05 8.08
N LEU A 113 -8.36 4.12 7.77
CA LEU A 113 -7.84 5.48 7.92
C LEU A 113 -7.70 5.91 9.38
N ALA A 114 -8.51 5.40 10.30
CA ALA A 114 -8.39 5.68 11.73
C ALA A 114 -7.17 4.98 12.35
N GLU A 115 -6.96 3.70 12.04
CA GLU A 115 -5.96 2.87 12.73
C GLU A 115 -4.60 2.80 12.04
N LEU A 116 -4.49 3.19 10.75
CA LEU A 116 -3.24 3.20 9.99
C LEU A 116 -2.82 4.64 9.62
N PRO A 117 -2.13 5.36 10.52
CA PRO A 117 -1.86 6.80 10.36
C PRO A 117 -0.96 7.13 9.17
N LEU A 118 -0.13 6.19 8.70
CA LEU A 118 0.74 6.39 7.54
C LEU A 118 -0.02 6.39 6.21
N VAL A 119 -1.25 5.87 6.18
CA VAL A 119 -2.06 5.82 4.96
C VAL A 119 -2.58 7.19 4.58
N ARG A 120 -2.29 7.64 3.36
CA ARG A 120 -2.74 8.91 2.80
C ARG A 120 -4.01 8.79 1.97
N HIS A 121 -4.18 7.66 1.31
CA HIS A 121 -5.36 7.36 0.50
C HIS A 121 -5.61 5.85 0.56
N ALA A 122 -6.87 5.48 0.72
CA ALA A 122 -7.31 4.09 0.67
C ALA A 122 -8.41 3.92 -0.38
N ARG A 123 -8.38 2.78 -1.07
CA ARG A 123 -9.43 2.33 -1.99
C ARG A 123 -9.76 0.89 -1.65
N VAL A 124 -11.04 0.57 -1.49
CA VAL A 124 -11.53 -0.78 -1.25
C VAL A 124 -12.56 -1.16 -2.29
N SER A 125 -12.51 -2.40 -2.75
CA SER A 125 -13.52 -3.04 -3.58
C SER A 125 -14.08 -4.24 -2.82
N VAL A 126 -15.38 -4.27 -2.59
CA VAL A 126 -16.09 -5.41 -1.99
C VAL A 126 -16.93 -6.07 -3.07
N SER A 127 -16.75 -7.36 -3.25
CA SER A 127 -17.46 -8.17 -4.25
C SER A 127 -18.31 -9.22 -3.55
N LYS A 128 -19.57 -9.36 -3.98
CA LYS A 128 -20.46 -10.46 -3.62
C LYS A 128 -20.51 -11.45 -4.78
N PHE A 129 -20.08 -12.68 -4.56
CA PHE A 129 -20.10 -13.71 -5.60
C PHE A 129 -21.49 -14.29 -5.79
N ASN A 130 -21.81 -14.63 -7.03
CA ASN A 130 -23.09 -15.24 -7.43
C ASN A 130 -24.30 -14.57 -6.77
N PRO A 131 -24.49 -13.23 -6.95
CA PRO A 131 -25.62 -12.54 -6.33
C PRO A 131 -26.94 -13.06 -6.90
N PRO A 132 -28.01 -13.17 -6.09
CA PRO A 132 -29.30 -13.74 -6.51
C PRO A 132 -30.10 -12.73 -7.35
N LEU A 133 -29.74 -12.58 -8.62
CA LEU A 133 -30.35 -11.61 -9.55
C LEU A 133 -31.36 -12.22 -10.53
N GLY A 134 -31.64 -13.54 -10.43
CA GLY A 134 -32.46 -14.23 -11.40
C GLY A 134 -31.80 -14.57 -12.74
N GLY A 135 -30.50 -14.27 -12.88
CA GLY A 135 -29.66 -14.55 -14.03
C GLY A 135 -28.23 -14.85 -13.61
N ILE A 136 -27.35 -15.21 -14.58
CA ILE A 136 -25.97 -15.52 -14.30
C ILE A 136 -25.19 -14.21 -14.12
N CYS A 137 -24.61 -14.03 -12.93
CA CYS A 137 -23.68 -12.95 -12.63
C CYS A 137 -22.58 -13.49 -11.72
N HIS A 138 -21.31 -13.40 -12.15
CA HIS A 138 -20.19 -13.89 -11.34
C HIS A 138 -20.04 -13.12 -10.04
N ARG A 139 -20.18 -11.81 -10.07
CA ARG A 139 -20.10 -10.96 -8.88
C ARG A 139 -20.73 -9.59 -9.11
N ALA A 140 -21.35 -9.06 -8.06
CA ALA A 140 -21.62 -7.64 -7.92
C ALA A 140 -20.47 -6.99 -7.11
N ARG A 141 -20.01 -5.80 -7.49
CA ARG A 141 -18.86 -5.13 -6.85
C ARG A 141 -19.19 -3.68 -6.56
N VAL A 142 -18.85 -3.25 -5.35
CA VAL A 142 -18.82 -1.84 -4.95
C VAL A 142 -17.38 -1.43 -4.70
N THR A 143 -16.99 -0.29 -5.22
CA THR A 143 -15.65 0.28 -5.00
C THR A 143 -15.77 1.69 -4.45
N LEU A 144 -15.14 1.94 -3.32
CA LEU A 144 -15.05 3.26 -2.70
C LEU A 144 -13.58 3.65 -2.50
N SER A 145 -13.32 4.95 -2.46
CA SER A 145 -12.01 5.47 -2.12
C SER A 145 -12.11 6.72 -1.25
N ARG A 146 -11.11 6.93 -0.41
CA ARG A 146 -11.03 8.09 0.48
C ARG A 146 -9.60 8.53 0.70
N ARG A 147 -9.40 9.85 0.76
CA ARG A 147 -8.15 10.48 1.19
C ARG A 147 -8.24 10.88 2.65
N ARG A 148 -7.10 10.80 3.34
CA ARG A 148 -6.96 11.43 4.65
C ARG A 148 -7.03 12.95 4.48
N LYS A 149 -7.83 13.60 5.30
CA LYS A 149 -7.91 15.08 5.40
C LYS A 149 -6.65 15.62 6.06
#